data_29efc7ebb81dd51879a3187d8eae703a
#
_entry.id   29efc7ebb81dd51879a3187d8eae703a
#
_cell.length_a   1.000
_cell.length_b   1.000
_cell.length_c   1.000
_cell.angle_alpha   90.00
_cell.angle_beta   90.00
_cell.angle_gamma   90.00
#
_symmetry.space_group_name_H-M   'P 1'
#
loop_
_entity.id
_entity.type
_entity.pdbx_description
1 polymer ?
#
loop_
_entity_poly.entity_id
_entity_poly.type
_entity_poly.pdbx_seq_one_letter_code
_entity_poly.pdbx_strand_id
1 'polypeptide(L)'
;DIMYMPDGLRAAIEIMEADPSKLKHRNSFNIASMSFEPEIIYNKIKEYIPDFKMVYKVDPLRQAIAESWPNSLDDTCAREEWGWKPEYDLDAMTRDMIEKLRQRFGK
;
A
#
# COMPACT_ATOMS: atom_id res chain seq x y z
N ASP A 1 1.32 4.27 5.94
CA ASP A 1 0.96 4.06 4.52
C ASP A 1 1.52 2.76 3.99
N ILE A 2 0.70 2.08 3.20
CA ILE A 2 1.05 0.81 2.58
C ILE A 2 0.61 0.83 1.12
N MET A 3 1.43 0.25 0.26
CA MET A 3 1.13 0.12 -1.17
C MET A 3 1.38 -1.31 -1.62
N TYR A 4 0.43 -1.86 -2.37
CA TYR A 4 0.61 -3.17 -2.97
C TYR A 4 1.65 -3.11 -4.09
N MET A 5 2.54 -4.11 -4.18
CA MET A 5 3.67 -4.09 -5.11
C MET A 5 3.30 -3.81 -6.57
N PRO A 6 2.24 -4.39 -7.14
CA PRO A 6 1.84 -4.05 -8.50
C PRO A 6 1.58 -2.56 -8.72
N ASP A 7 0.98 -1.88 -7.74
CA ASP A 7 0.78 -0.42 -7.81
C ASP A 7 2.11 0.34 -7.77
N GLY A 8 3.03 -0.08 -6.90
CA GLY A 8 4.36 0.54 -6.83
C GLY A 8 5.15 0.41 -8.12
N LEU A 9 5.12 -0.77 -8.73
CA LEU A 9 5.78 -1.02 -10.02
C LEU A 9 5.14 -0.20 -11.15
N ARG A 10 3.81 -0.11 -11.17
CA ARG A 10 3.08 0.69 -12.16
C ARG A 10 3.40 2.18 -12.01
N ALA A 11 3.51 2.68 -10.77
CA ALA A 11 3.89 4.06 -10.51
C ALA A 11 5.26 4.40 -11.09
N ALA A 12 6.24 3.52 -10.92
CA ALA A 12 7.58 3.70 -11.49
C ALA A 12 7.54 3.78 -13.02
N ILE A 13 6.73 2.94 -13.67
CA ILE A 13 6.55 2.96 -15.13
C ILE A 13 5.84 4.23 -15.57
N GLU A 14 4.75 4.61 -14.91
CA GLU A 14 3.97 5.80 -15.25
C GLU A 14 4.77 7.09 -15.16
N ILE A 15 5.60 7.25 -14.11
CA ILE A 15 6.44 8.44 -14.00
C ILE A 15 7.51 8.50 -15.08
N MET A 16 8.05 7.35 -15.52
CA MET A 16 9.00 7.30 -16.62
C MET A 16 8.37 7.66 -17.96
N GLU A 17 7.11 7.32 -18.16
CA GLU A 17 6.35 7.60 -19.39
C GLU A 17 5.63 8.95 -19.36
N ALA A 18 5.61 9.65 -18.23
CA ALA A 18 4.92 10.93 -18.09
C ALA A 18 5.51 12.01 -19.02
N ASP A 19 4.64 12.88 -19.52
CA ASP A 19 5.06 14.02 -20.33
C ASP A 19 5.88 15.00 -19.49
N PRO A 20 7.18 15.21 -19.80
CA PRO A 20 8.04 16.10 -19.02
C PRO A 20 7.53 17.54 -18.95
N SER A 21 6.76 17.98 -19.93
CA SER A 21 6.21 19.34 -19.95
C SER A 21 5.16 19.59 -18.87
N LYS A 22 4.53 18.53 -18.37
CA LYS A 22 3.52 18.59 -17.30
C LYS A 22 4.11 18.51 -15.89
N LEU A 23 5.38 18.15 -15.78
CA LEU A 23 6.04 17.99 -14.50
C LEU A 23 6.58 19.33 -13.98
N LYS A 24 5.99 19.82 -12.88
CA LYS A 24 6.50 20.98 -12.16
C LYS A 24 7.69 20.61 -11.28
N HIS A 25 7.66 19.42 -10.69
CA HIS A 25 8.73 18.87 -9.86
C HIS A 25 9.52 17.85 -10.68
N ARG A 26 10.85 17.88 -10.58
CA ARG A 26 11.72 17.04 -11.41
C ARG A 26 12.71 16.18 -10.60
N ASN A 27 12.54 16.13 -9.30
CA ASN A 27 13.42 15.37 -8.40
C ASN A 27 12.79 14.09 -7.90
N SER A 28 11.59 14.19 -7.29
CA SER A 28 10.92 13.04 -6.69
C SER A 28 9.44 13.34 -6.48
N PHE A 29 8.65 12.27 -6.35
CA PHE A 29 7.23 12.34 -6.03
C PHE A 29 6.91 11.37 -4.91
N ASN A 30 6.11 11.82 -3.96
CA ASN A 30 5.45 10.89 -3.04
C ASN A 30 4.29 10.22 -3.77
N ILE A 31 4.12 8.94 -3.55
CA ILE A 31 2.96 8.18 -4.01
C ILE A 31 2.35 7.46 -2.83
N ALA A 32 1.03 7.49 -2.73
CA ALA A 32 0.30 6.84 -1.66
C ALA A 32 -0.82 5.97 -2.24
N SER A 33 -1.22 4.96 -1.50
CA SER A 33 -2.32 4.08 -1.86
C SER A 33 -3.32 4.00 -0.72
N MET A 34 -2.95 3.38 0.39
CA MET A 34 -3.83 3.18 1.52
C MET A 34 -3.10 3.31 2.84
N SER A 35 -3.82 3.67 3.89
CA SER A 35 -3.32 3.72 5.26
C SER A 35 -4.25 2.89 6.13
N PHE A 36 -3.70 1.98 6.91
CA PHE A 36 -4.49 1.17 7.84
C PHE A 36 -3.67 0.71 9.04
N GLU A 37 -4.36 0.34 10.10
CA GLU A 37 -3.78 -0.27 11.29
C GLU A 37 -3.80 -1.80 11.18
N PRO A 38 -2.95 -2.52 11.96
CA PRO A 38 -2.95 -3.99 11.95
C PRO A 38 -4.31 -4.63 12.23
N GLU A 39 -5.13 -4.02 13.07
CA GLU A 39 -6.47 -4.51 13.37
C GLU A 39 -7.39 -4.48 12.14
N ILE A 40 -7.27 -3.46 11.31
CA ILE A 40 -8.05 -3.33 10.08
C ILE A 40 -7.72 -4.45 9.10
N ILE A 41 -6.44 -4.72 8.89
CA ILE A 41 -6.01 -5.82 8.01
C ILE A 41 -6.39 -7.20 8.59
N TYR A 42 -6.32 -7.35 9.92
CA TYR A 42 -6.77 -8.56 10.59
C TYR A 42 -8.25 -8.85 10.29
N ASN A 43 -9.11 -7.87 10.45
CA ASN A 43 -10.53 -8.00 10.16
C ASN A 43 -10.80 -8.30 8.69
N LYS A 44 -10.04 -7.70 7.79
CA LYS A 44 -10.15 -7.93 6.36
C LYS A 44 -9.74 -9.36 5.98
N ILE A 45 -8.67 -9.88 6.53
CA ILE A 45 -8.24 -11.27 6.31
C ILE A 45 -9.29 -12.24 6.86
N LYS A 46 -9.90 -11.91 7.98
CA LYS A 46 -10.93 -12.73 8.62
C LYS A 46 -12.18 -12.90 7.77
N GLU A 47 -12.50 -11.94 6.90
CA GLU A 47 -13.59 -12.07 5.94
C GLU A 47 -13.36 -13.21 4.93
N TYR A 48 -12.11 -13.48 4.58
CA TYR A 48 -11.72 -14.52 3.62
C TYR A 48 -11.30 -15.83 4.31
N ILE A 49 -10.77 -15.74 5.52
CA ILE A 49 -10.30 -16.88 6.32
C ILE A 49 -10.89 -16.73 7.73
N PRO A 50 -12.10 -17.26 7.99
CA PRO A 50 -12.79 -17.06 9.28
C PRO A 50 -12.03 -17.56 10.50
N ASP A 51 -11.18 -18.58 10.33
CA ASP A 51 -10.40 -19.19 11.42
C ASP A 51 -9.08 -18.45 11.70
N PHE A 52 -8.80 -17.37 10.93
CA PHE A 52 -7.57 -16.62 11.11
C PHE A 52 -7.54 -15.92 12.48
N LYS A 53 -6.43 -16.11 13.18
CA LYS A 53 -6.18 -15.48 14.48
C LYS A 53 -4.87 -14.73 14.44
N MET A 54 -4.85 -13.55 15.02
CA MET A 54 -3.67 -12.71 15.11
C MET A 54 -3.48 -12.26 16.56
N VAL A 55 -2.26 -12.33 17.03
CA VAL A 55 -1.89 -11.83 18.36
C VAL A 55 -0.83 -10.75 18.22
N TYR A 56 -0.84 -9.79 19.15
CA TYR A 56 0.15 -8.73 19.20
C TYR A 56 1.22 -9.07 20.21
N LYS A 57 2.48 -8.99 19.78
CA LYS A 57 3.64 -9.03 20.67
C LYS A 57 4.39 -7.73 20.49
N VAL A 58 4.07 -6.76 21.32
CA VAL A 58 4.61 -5.41 21.20
C VAL A 58 6.08 -5.39 21.63
N ASP A 59 6.94 -4.90 20.73
CA ASP A 59 8.32 -4.55 21.04
C ASP A 59 8.36 -3.03 21.26
N PRO A 60 8.68 -2.55 22.48
CA PRO A 60 8.61 -1.12 22.78
C PRO A 60 9.48 -0.24 21.86
N LEU A 61 10.66 -0.72 21.48
CA LEU A 61 11.54 0.04 20.58
C LEU A 61 10.94 0.17 19.18
N ARG A 62 10.48 -0.94 18.62
CA ARG A 62 9.85 -0.96 17.29
C ARG A 62 8.53 -0.20 17.27
N GLN A 63 7.76 -0.29 18.34
CA GLN A 63 6.53 0.47 18.49
C GLN A 63 6.80 1.97 18.47
N ALA A 64 7.80 2.43 19.21
CA ALA A 64 8.19 3.84 19.22
C ALA A 64 8.63 4.34 17.83
N ILE A 65 9.37 3.53 17.09
CA ILE A 65 9.76 3.85 15.70
C ILE A 65 8.52 3.97 14.82
N ALA A 66 7.60 3.02 14.88
CA ALA A 66 6.37 3.04 14.09
C ALA A 66 5.49 4.25 14.43
N GLU A 67 5.38 4.60 15.70
CA GLU A 67 4.61 5.76 16.16
C GLU A 67 5.21 7.11 15.69
N SER A 68 6.51 7.13 15.39
CA SER A 68 7.16 8.33 14.84
C SER A 68 6.85 8.57 13.36
N TRP A 69 6.30 7.59 12.66
CA TRP A 69 5.97 7.72 11.25
C TRP A 69 4.68 8.52 11.06
N PRO A 70 4.57 9.26 9.94
CA PRO A 70 3.32 9.96 9.64
C PRO A 70 2.19 8.97 9.35
N ASN A 71 0.95 9.38 9.65
CA ASN A 71 -0.22 8.56 9.37
C ASN A 71 -0.53 8.43 7.89
N SER A 72 -0.12 9.41 7.09
CA SER A 72 -0.35 9.42 5.65
C SER A 72 0.72 10.23 4.93
N LEU A 73 0.90 9.93 3.64
CA LEU A 73 1.75 10.69 2.74
C LEU A 73 0.87 11.56 1.84
N ASP A 74 1.30 12.80 1.61
CA ASP A 74 0.66 13.67 0.65
C ASP A 74 1.24 13.38 -0.74
N ASP A 75 0.41 12.84 -1.63
CA ASP A 75 0.76 12.50 -3.01
C ASP A 75 0.08 13.43 -4.04
N THR A 76 -0.38 14.59 -3.61
CA THR A 76 -1.10 15.55 -4.45
C THR A 76 -0.33 15.88 -5.72
N CYS A 77 0.98 16.11 -5.61
CA CYS A 77 1.82 16.43 -6.78
C CYS A 77 1.79 15.31 -7.82
N ALA A 78 1.90 14.05 -7.42
CA ALA A 78 1.85 12.93 -8.34
C ALA A 78 0.48 12.83 -9.03
N ARG A 79 -0.59 13.02 -8.29
CA ARG A 79 -1.96 12.98 -8.83
C ARG A 79 -2.23 14.09 -9.82
N GLU A 80 -1.76 15.30 -9.55
CA GLU A 80 -1.98 16.47 -10.41
C GLU A 80 -1.04 16.51 -11.61
N GLU A 81 0.23 16.15 -11.43
CA GLU A 81 1.24 16.34 -12.47
C GLU A 81 1.31 15.18 -13.45
N TRP A 82 1.07 13.95 -13.03
CA TRP A 82 1.09 12.78 -13.93
C TRP A 82 -0.02 11.77 -13.71
N GLY A 83 -1.07 12.17 -12.99
CA GLY A 83 -2.31 11.41 -12.91
C GLY A 83 -2.22 10.13 -12.08
N TRP A 84 -1.37 10.10 -11.06
CA TRP A 84 -1.27 8.93 -10.19
C TRP A 84 -2.61 8.57 -9.58
N LYS A 85 -2.95 7.29 -9.66
CA LYS A 85 -4.13 6.74 -9.03
C LYS A 85 -3.87 5.27 -8.68
N PRO A 86 -3.93 4.87 -7.40
CA PRO A 86 -3.78 3.46 -7.03
C PRO A 86 -4.97 2.64 -7.54
N GLU A 87 -4.71 1.42 -7.96
CA GLU A 87 -5.73 0.48 -8.43
C GLU A 87 -6.16 -0.52 -7.36
N TYR A 88 -5.32 -0.72 -6.34
CA TYR A 88 -5.59 -1.67 -5.27
C TYR A 88 -5.96 -0.93 -3.98
N ASP A 89 -7.17 -1.18 -3.48
CA ASP A 89 -7.56 -0.86 -2.12
C ASP A 89 -7.24 -2.03 -1.18
N LEU A 90 -7.61 -1.92 0.09
CA LEU A 90 -7.33 -2.97 1.07
C LEU A 90 -8.02 -4.29 0.71
N ASP A 91 -9.27 -4.23 0.26
CA ASP A 91 -10.01 -5.44 -0.12
C ASP A 91 -9.40 -6.13 -1.34
N ALA A 92 -9.11 -5.38 -2.40
CA ALA A 92 -8.51 -5.91 -3.62
C ALA A 92 -7.13 -6.51 -3.36
N MET A 93 -6.29 -5.83 -2.57
CA MET A 93 -4.98 -6.34 -2.17
C MET A 93 -5.11 -7.65 -1.37
N THR A 94 -5.95 -7.68 -0.36
CA THR A 94 -6.13 -8.85 0.51
C THR A 94 -6.61 -10.05 -0.30
N ARG A 95 -7.60 -9.86 -1.16
CA ARG A 95 -8.12 -10.92 -2.03
C ARG A 95 -7.06 -11.46 -2.97
N ASP A 96 -6.35 -10.59 -3.67
CA ASP A 96 -5.32 -10.98 -4.63
C ASP A 96 -4.15 -11.72 -3.96
N MET A 97 -3.70 -11.24 -2.80
CA MET A 97 -2.64 -11.89 -2.04
C MET A 97 -3.05 -13.28 -1.53
N ILE A 98 -4.25 -13.41 -0.99
CA ILE A 98 -4.74 -14.70 -0.49
C ILE A 98 -4.86 -15.69 -1.65
N GLU A 99 -5.41 -15.28 -2.79
CA GLU A 99 -5.55 -16.12 -3.97
C GLU A 99 -4.18 -16.60 -4.48
N LYS A 100 -3.23 -15.71 -4.65
CA LYS A 100 -1.88 -16.05 -5.11
C LYS A 100 -1.13 -16.95 -4.14
N LEU A 101 -1.26 -16.72 -2.84
CA LEU A 101 -0.63 -17.56 -1.84
C LEU A 101 -1.25 -18.97 -1.79
N ARG A 102 -2.56 -19.08 -1.96
CA ARG A 102 -3.22 -20.38 -2.09
C ARG A 102 -2.72 -21.15 -3.30
N GLN A 103 -2.59 -20.50 -4.44
CA GLN A 103 -2.02 -21.11 -5.65
C GLN A 103 -0.59 -21.59 -5.41
N ARG A 104 0.23 -20.77 -4.77
CA ARG A 104 1.63 -21.09 -4.52
C ARG A 104 1.84 -22.21 -3.52
N PHE A 105 1.04 -22.24 -2.46
CA PHE A 105 1.21 -23.20 -1.36
C PHE A 105 0.19 -24.34 -1.36
N GLY A 106 -0.72 -24.37 -2.33
CA GLY A 106 -1.71 -25.43 -2.48
C GLY A 106 -2.77 -25.49 -1.38
N LYS A 107 -3.07 -24.35 -0.75
CA LYS A 107 -4.01 -24.31 0.38
C LYS A 107 -5.26 -23.49 0.07
#